data_a092e89102e3ae7bed2a3bea6404193f
#
_entry.id   a092e89102e3ae7bed2a3bea6404193f
#
_cell.length_a   1.000
_cell.length_b   1.000
_cell.length_c   1.000
_cell.angle_alpha   90.00
_cell.angle_beta   90.00
_cell.angle_gamma   90.00
#
_symmetry.space_group_name_H-M   'P 1'
#
loop_
_entity.id
_entity.type
_entity.pdbx_description
1 polymer ?
#
loop_
_entity_poly.entity_id
_entity_poly.type
_entity_poly.pdbx_seq_one_letter_code
_entity_poly.pdbx_strand_id
1 'polypeptide(L)'
;MPINYDNFYVKPGAATQCHSCPVRSLALFQGVKPEDLEWTQNVREQQYVIKPKRRLLEEGEPPRYSFTLFSGWVAFYQTSVDGNRMISHFALPGDFIGFQAVPGHPMDYSAQALTEVTVCAFPVTQLDEILKNTPELSSRMMTMHAHTMKICRQRMMGIGRKSAKQRLAFLFLELYHRVKFIGELMQGSEENSIVFPLSQEDLADAMGLTSVHISRTLRELTDEGLLSIKHRRLTIYNEPALAEVAHFEKSMVLQDHPLL
;
A
#
# COMPACT_ATOMS: atom_id res chain seq x y z
N MET A 1 12.92 -12.20 -14.01
CA MET A 1 12.64 -13.66 -13.85
C MET A 1 11.21 -13.82 -13.40
N PRO A 2 10.42 -14.72 -14.00
CA PRO A 2 9.02 -14.91 -13.62
C PRO A 2 8.91 -15.22 -12.12
N ILE A 3 7.79 -14.81 -11.53
CA ILE A 3 7.54 -15.06 -10.10
C ILE A 3 7.34 -16.56 -9.88
N ASN A 4 8.13 -17.13 -9.00
CA ASN A 4 7.91 -18.48 -8.54
C ASN A 4 6.93 -18.45 -7.35
N TYR A 5 5.65 -18.67 -7.63
CA TYR A 5 4.58 -18.74 -6.63
C TYR A 5 4.71 -19.96 -5.69
N ASP A 6 5.49 -20.98 -6.03
CA ASP A 6 5.79 -22.12 -5.13
C ASP A 6 6.58 -21.68 -3.88
N ASN A 7 7.19 -20.50 -3.91
CA ASN A 7 7.84 -19.88 -2.75
C ASN A 7 6.89 -19.15 -1.81
N PHE A 8 5.59 -19.11 -2.11
CA PHE A 8 4.57 -18.55 -1.24
C PHE A 8 4.13 -19.61 -0.25
N TYR A 9 4.19 -19.29 1.02
CA TYR A 9 3.77 -20.23 2.06
C TYR A 9 2.26 -20.07 2.30
N VAL A 10 1.54 -21.18 2.23
CA VAL A 10 0.14 -21.19 2.67
C VAL A 10 0.09 -20.77 4.13
N LYS A 11 -0.78 -19.82 4.47
CA LYS A 11 -0.95 -19.38 5.86
C LYS A 11 -1.28 -20.58 6.74
N PRO A 12 -0.52 -20.81 7.82
CA PRO A 12 -0.83 -21.89 8.75
C PRO A 12 -2.21 -21.72 9.39
N GLY A 13 -2.92 -22.83 9.57
CA GLY A 13 -4.27 -22.86 10.16
C GLY A 13 -5.38 -22.48 9.14
N ALA A 14 -6.59 -22.31 9.65
CA ALA A 14 -7.71 -21.93 8.80
C ALA A 14 -7.52 -20.50 8.24
N ALA A 15 -7.79 -20.34 6.94
CA ALA A 15 -7.81 -19.04 6.31
C ALA A 15 -8.90 -18.15 6.95
N THR A 16 -8.61 -16.85 7.12
CA THR A 16 -9.56 -15.90 7.69
C THR A 16 -10.83 -15.86 6.84
N GLN A 17 -11.97 -16.04 7.48
CA GLN A 17 -13.27 -15.99 6.80
C GLN A 17 -13.55 -14.57 6.32
N CYS A 18 -14.09 -14.40 5.10
CA CYS A 18 -14.35 -13.07 4.53
C CYS A 18 -15.37 -12.27 5.35
N HIS A 19 -16.37 -12.91 5.96
CA HIS A 19 -17.37 -12.24 6.79
C HIS A 19 -16.83 -11.67 8.10
N SER A 20 -15.78 -12.27 8.67
CA SER A 20 -15.11 -11.83 9.90
C SER A 20 -13.75 -11.15 9.66
N CYS A 21 -13.44 -10.82 8.40
CA CYS A 21 -12.16 -10.24 8.02
C CYS A 21 -12.02 -8.79 8.54
N PRO A 22 -11.00 -8.49 9.37
CA PRO A 22 -10.85 -7.16 9.95
C PRO A 22 -10.54 -6.08 8.90
N VAL A 23 -9.90 -6.43 7.77
CA VAL A 23 -9.57 -5.48 6.70
C VAL A 23 -10.67 -5.36 5.62
N ARG A 24 -11.80 -6.05 5.79
CA ARG A 24 -12.88 -6.06 4.79
C ARG A 24 -13.43 -4.67 4.49
N SER A 25 -13.62 -3.85 5.53
CA SER A 25 -14.12 -2.47 5.40
C SER A 25 -13.21 -1.55 4.59
N LEU A 26 -11.96 -1.95 4.37
CA LEU A 26 -10.96 -1.24 3.59
C LEU A 26 -10.78 -1.83 2.18
N ALA A 27 -11.07 -3.13 2.03
CA ALA A 27 -10.74 -3.91 0.84
C ALA A 27 -11.78 -3.76 -0.29
N LEU A 28 -11.47 -4.37 -1.43
CA LEU A 28 -12.33 -4.41 -2.61
C LEU A 28 -13.75 -4.88 -2.31
N PHE A 29 -13.90 -5.82 -1.38
CA PHE A 29 -15.19 -6.42 -1.03
C PHE A 29 -15.97 -5.64 0.06
N GLN A 30 -15.62 -4.38 0.29
CA GLN A 30 -16.43 -3.47 1.10
C GLN A 30 -17.80 -3.27 0.45
N GLY A 31 -18.87 -3.35 1.23
CA GLY A 31 -20.24 -3.18 0.73
C GLY A 31 -20.88 -4.44 0.13
N VAL A 32 -20.12 -5.50 -0.12
CA VAL A 32 -20.71 -6.79 -0.47
C VAL A 32 -21.54 -7.30 0.71
N LYS A 33 -22.79 -7.66 0.44
CA LYS A 33 -23.71 -8.13 1.48
C LYS A 33 -23.18 -9.43 2.12
N PRO A 34 -23.48 -9.67 3.43
CA PRO A 34 -23.02 -10.90 4.10
C PRO A 34 -23.42 -12.19 3.38
N GLU A 35 -24.64 -12.23 2.82
CA GLU A 35 -25.14 -13.37 2.05
C GLU A 35 -24.35 -13.63 0.76
N ASP A 36 -23.74 -12.60 0.18
CA ASP A 36 -22.97 -12.69 -1.07
C ASP A 36 -21.49 -12.95 -0.81
N LEU A 37 -21.04 -12.99 0.45
CA LEU A 37 -19.61 -13.19 0.76
C LEU A 37 -19.13 -14.62 0.58
N GLU A 38 -20.01 -15.58 0.55
CA GLU A 38 -19.62 -16.99 0.37
C GLU A 38 -18.93 -17.20 -0.97
N TRP A 39 -19.42 -16.55 -2.04
CA TRP A 39 -18.78 -16.65 -3.33
C TRP A 39 -17.39 -15.97 -3.35
N THR A 40 -17.20 -14.84 -2.65
CA THR A 40 -15.85 -14.21 -2.57
C THR A 40 -14.83 -15.11 -1.91
N GLN A 41 -15.27 -15.92 -0.95
CA GLN A 41 -14.42 -16.89 -0.29
C GLN A 41 -14.08 -18.07 -1.19
N ASN A 42 -15.03 -18.50 -2.03
CA ASN A 42 -14.86 -19.58 -2.99
C ASN A 42 -13.92 -19.17 -4.15
N VAL A 43 -13.93 -17.90 -4.53
CA VAL A 43 -13.03 -17.35 -5.57
C VAL A 43 -11.62 -17.11 -5.04
N ARG A 44 -11.47 -16.83 -3.75
CA ARG A 44 -10.16 -16.72 -3.14
C ARG A 44 -9.48 -18.09 -3.13
N GLU A 45 -8.44 -18.25 -3.94
CA GLU A 45 -7.72 -19.52 -4.01
C GLU A 45 -7.08 -19.84 -2.67
N GLN A 46 -6.36 -18.86 -2.06
CA GLN A 46 -5.61 -19.11 -0.84
C GLN A 46 -5.26 -17.81 -0.08
N GLN A 47 -4.88 -17.96 1.19
CA GLN A 47 -4.11 -16.96 1.94
C GLN A 47 -2.65 -17.40 1.98
N TYR A 48 -1.75 -16.51 1.50
CA TYR A 48 -0.31 -16.75 1.51
C TYR A 48 0.40 -15.83 2.49
N VAL A 49 1.45 -16.36 3.10
CA VAL A 49 2.45 -15.59 3.84
C VAL A 49 3.68 -15.46 2.95
N ILE A 50 4.13 -14.24 2.74
CA ILE A 50 5.26 -13.93 1.86
C ILE A 50 6.32 -13.22 2.69
N LYS A 51 7.55 -13.75 2.65
CA LYS A 51 8.68 -13.20 3.40
C LYS A 51 9.13 -11.84 2.87
N PRO A 52 9.75 -11.00 3.72
CA PRO A 52 10.33 -9.73 3.30
C PRO A 52 11.25 -9.90 2.10
N LYS A 53 11.31 -8.88 1.24
CA LYS A 53 12.10 -8.81 0.01
C LYS A 53 11.66 -9.76 -1.12
N ARG A 54 10.60 -10.56 -0.93
CA ARG A 54 10.02 -11.36 -2.01
C ARG A 54 9.06 -10.52 -2.84
N ARG A 55 9.05 -10.78 -4.15
CA ARG A 55 8.14 -10.13 -5.10
C ARG A 55 6.81 -10.86 -5.17
N LEU A 56 5.74 -10.09 -5.26
CA LEU A 56 4.37 -10.56 -5.51
C LEU A 56 4.03 -10.42 -6.99
N LEU A 57 4.54 -9.35 -7.62
CA LEU A 57 4.37 -9.04 -9.04
C LEU A 57 5.71 -8.61 -9.63
N GLU A 58 5.89 -8.87 -10.91
CA GLU A 58 7.08 -8.50 -11.68
C GLU A 58 6.67 -7.63 -12.88
N GLU A 59 7.33 -6.50 -13.05
CA GLU A 59 7.19 -5.63 -14.22
C GLU A 59 7.51 -6.41 -15.51
N GLY A 60 6.67 -6.27 -16.53
CA GLY A 60 6.81 -6.96 -17.81
C GLY A 60 6.28 -8.40 -17.84
N GLU A 61 5.84 -8.96 -16.70
CA GLU A 61 5.32 -10.33 -16.64
C GLU A 61 3.80 -10.33 -16.40
N PRO A 62 3.03 -11.22 -17.05
CA PRO A 62 1.61 -11.37 -16.76
C PRO A 62 1.42 -11.98 -15.37
N PRO A 63 0.57 -11.41 -14.49
CA PRO A 63 0.34 -11.95 -13.17
C PRO A 63 -0.59 -13.16 -13.22
N ARG A 64 -0.32 -14.17 -12.38
CA ARG A 64 -1.25 -15.27 -12.13
C ARG A 64 -2.36 -14.85 -11.15
N TYR A 65 -2.02 -14.01 -10.17
CA TYR A 65 -2.92 -13.57 -9.12
C TYR A 65 -2.96 -12.06 -9.01
N SER A 66 -4.12 -11.55 -8.62
CA SER A 66 -4.26 -10.28 -7.91
C SER A 66 -4.43 -10.55 -6.43
N PHE A 67 -4.10 -9.57 -5.58
CA PHE A 67 -4.09 -9.80 -4.14
C PHE A 67 -4.81 -8.68 -3.40
N THR A 68 -5.48 -9.02 -2.30
CA THR A 68 -5.79 -8.08 -1.23
C THR A 68 -4.77 -8.22 -0.12
N LEU A 69 -4.13 -7.14 0.28
CA LEU A 69 -3.17 -7.13 1.38
C LEU A 69 -3.92 -7.25 2.71
N PHE A 70 -3.70 -8.35 3.43
CA PHE A 70 -4.29 -8.58 4.73
C PHE A 70 -3.46 -7.97 5.87
N SER A 71 -2.14 -8.12 5.80
CA SER A 71 -1.21 -7.54 6.78
C SER A 71 0.17 -7.30 6.18
N GLY A 72 0.91 -6.37 6.78
CA GLY A 72 2.26 -5.99 6.35
C GLY A 72 2.29 -4.83 5.35
N TRP A 73 3.44 -4.64 4.70
CA TRP A 73 3.74 -3.53 3.80
C TRP A 73 4.31 -4.02 2.48
N VAL A 74 3.85 -3.46 1.37
CA VAL A 74 4.34 -3.78 0.03
C VAL A 74 4.72 -2.49 -0.69
N ALA A 75 5.86 -2.46 -1.38
CA ALA A 75 6.26 -1.35 -2.25
C ALA A 75 5.92 -1.70 -3.71
N PHE A 76 5.33 -0.73 -4.43
CA PHE A 76 5.19 -0.76 -5.88
C PHE A 76 6.30 0.08 -6.49
N TYR A 77 7.04 -0.50 -7.41
CA TYR A 77 8.18 0.18 -8.00
C TYR A 77 8.38 -0.19 -9.46
N GLN A 78 9.06 0.68 -10.17
CA GLN A 78 9.59 0.44 -11.51
C GLN A 78 11.11 0.57 -11.46
N THR A 79 11.78 -0.10 -12.39
CA THR A 79 13.23 -0.04 -12.51
C THR A 79 13.60 0.57 -13.84
N SER A 80 14.36 1.66 -13.82
CA SER A 80 14.86 2.29 -15.05
C SER A 80 15.89 1.40 -15.75
N VAL A 81 16.18 1.71 -17.02
CA VAL A 81 17.21 1.00 -17.82
C VAL A 81 18.59 0.99 -17.12
N ASP A 82 18.90 2.05 -16.35
CA ASP A 82 20.15 2.17 -15.59
C ASP A 82 20.12 1.42 -14.24
N GLY A 83 19.03 0.67 -13.96
CA GLY A 83 18.89 -0.13 -12.73
C GLY A 83 18.43 0.66 -11.51
N ASN A 84 18.11 1.95 -11.64
CA ASN A 84 17.58 2.75 -10.53
C ASN A 84 16.12 2.39 -10.27
N ARG A 85 15.81 2.09 -9.01
CA ARG A 85 14.45 1.79 -8.56
C ARG A 85 13.71 3.08 -8.19
N MET A 86 12.45 3.20 -8.62
CA MET A 86 11.55 4.27 -8.20
C MET A 86 10.30 3.67 -7.57
N ILE A 87 10.09 3.92 -6.28
CA ILE A 87 8.88 3.49 -5.57
C ILE A 87 7.77 4.51 -5.80
N SER A 88 6.73 4.09 -6.50
CA SER A 88 5.56 4.92 -6.78
C SER A 88 4.51 4.88 -5.67
N HIS A 89 4.39 3.76 -4.95
CA HIS A 89 3.33 3.57 -3.94
C HIS A 89 3.76 2.57 -2.86
N PHE A 90 3.20 2.75 -1.65
CA PHE A 90 3.26 1.78 -0.57
C PHE A 90 1.85 1.25 -0.29
N ALA A 91 1.65 -0.04 -0.52
CA ALA A 91 0.40 -0.70 -0.19
C ALA A 91 0.37 -1.12 1.28
N LEU A 92 -0.77 -0.90 1.91
CA LEU A 92 -1.10 -1.15 3.32
C LEU A 92 -2.29 -2.14 3.42
N PRO A 93 -2.60 -2.70 4.59
CA PRO A 93 -3.74 -3.60 4.75
C PRO A 93 -5.04 -3.01 4.20
N GLY A 94 -5.73 -3.81 3.39
CA GLY A 94 -6.92 -3.39 2.62
C GLY A 94 -6.64 -3.02 1.17
N ASP A 95 -5.42 -2.61 0.83
CA ASP A 95 -5.08 -2.25 -0.55
C ASP A 95 -5.11 -3.47 -1.48
N PHE A 96 -5.48 -3.20 -2.74
CA PHE A 96 -5.52 -4.18 -3.82
C PHE A 96 -4.22 -4.10 -4.64
N ILE A 97 -3.62 -5.26 -4.91
CA ILE A 97 -2.35 -5.42 -5.61
C ILE A 97 -2.60 -6.21 -6.89
N GLY A 98 -2.12 -5.71 -8.04
CA GLY A 98 -2.26 -6.40 -9.32
C GLY A 98 -3.49 -5.96 -10.10
N PHE A 99 -3.91 -4.70 -9.93
CA PHE A 99 -4.93 -4.12 -10.81
C PHE A 99 -4.40 -4.03 -12.25
N GLN A 100 -5.21 -4.50 -13.19
CA GLN A 100 -4.97 -4.40 -14.63
C GLN A 100 -6.24 -3.95 -15.34
N ALA A 101 -6.09 -3.04 -16.30
CA ALA A 101 -7.19 -2.64 -17.17
C ALA A 101 -7.60 -3.75 -18.14
N VAL A 102 -6.64 -4.60 -18.54
CA VAL A 102 -6.86 -5.75 -19.42
C VAL A 102 -6.24 -6.98 -18.75
N PRO A 103 -7.07 -7.95 -18.35
CA PRO A 103 -6.59 -9.17 -17.69
C PRO A 103 -5.56 -9.94 -18.52
N GLY A 104 -4.53 -10.44 -17.86
CA GLY A 104 -3.47 -11.23 -18.50
C GLY A 104 -2.41 -10.43 -19.25
N HIS A 105 -2.52 -9.09 -19.31
CA HIS A 105 -1.43 -8.26 -19.82
C HIS A 105 -0.25 -8.21 -18.82
N PRO A 106 0.99 -7.98 -19.31
CA PRO A 106 2.13 -7.76 -18.45
C PRO A 106 1.89 -6.60 -17.50
N MET A 107 2.42 -6.72 -16.27
CA MET A 107 2.38 -5.65 -15.28
C MET A 107 3.29 -4.50 -15.68
N ASP A 108 2.87 -3.27 -15.42
CA ASP A 108 3.65 -2.05 -15.63
C ASP A 108 4.47 -1.63 -14.39
N TYR A 109 4.43 -2.43 -13.33
CA TYR A 109 5.21 -2.25 -12.11
C TYR A 109 5.50 -3.58 -11.42
N SER A 110 6.53 -3.60 -10.59
CA SER A 110 6.81 -4.69 -9.66
C SER A 110 6.23 -4.39 -8.28
N ALA A 111 5.80 -5.44 -7.55
CA ALA A 111 5.36 -5.33 -6.16
C ALA A 111 6.23 -6.21 -5.26
N GLN A 112 6.83 -5.63 -4.20
CA GLN A 112 7.74 -6.32 -3.28
C GLN A 112 7.32 -6.17 -1.83
N ALA A 113 7.32 -7.27 -1.09
CA ALA A 113 7.09 -7.28 0.35
C ALA A 113 8.24 -6.56 1.10
N LEU A 114 7.92 -5.54 1.87
CA LEU A 114 8.87 -4.82 2.74
C LEU A 114 8.98 -5.46 4.13
N THR A 115 7.88 -6.04 4.59
CA THR A 115 7.79 -6.86 5.81
C THR A 115 7.37 -8.28 5.45
N GLU A 116 7.22 -9.16 6.42
CA GLU A 116 6.38 -10.32 6.21
C GLU A 116 4.96 -9.83 5.93
N VAL A 117 4.34 -10.33 4.86
CA VAL A 117 2.99 -9.95 4.46
C VAL A 117 2.09 -11.18 4.39
N THR A 118 0.84 -10.99 4.76
CA THR A 118 -0.22 -11.94 4.47
C THR A 118 -1.10 -11.35 3.38
N VAL A 119 -1.40 -12.14 2.35
CA VAL A 119 -2.25 -11.72 1.23
C VAL A 119 -3.34 -12.75 0.96
N CYS A 120 -4.51 -12.28 0.52
CA CYS A 120 -5.54 -13.10 -0.08
C CYS A 120 -5.34 -13.10 -1.59
N ALA A 121 -5.12 -14.26 -2.19
CA ALA A 121 -4.85 -14.43 -3.61
C ALA A 121 -6.13 -14.76 -4.40
N PHE A 122 -6.34 -14.04 -5.47
CA PHE A 122 -7.45 -14.22 -6.41
C PHE A 122 -6.89 -14.48 -7.79
N PRO A 123 -7.20 -15.63 -8.44
CA PRO A 123 -6.80 -15.85 -9.82
C PRO A 123 -7.31 -14.73 -10.73
N VAL A 124 -6.44 -14.17 -11.56
CA VAL A 124 -6.80 -13.02 -12.43
C VAL A 124 -7.99 -13.34 -13.32
N THR A 125 -8.06 -14.57 -13.84
CA THR A 125 -9.17 -15.02 -14.70
C THR A 125 -10.51 -15.02 -13.99
N GLN A 126 -10.56 -15.45 -12.73
CA GLN A 126 -11.80 -15.48 -11.93
C GLN A 126 -12.21 -14.07 -11.48
N LEU A 127 -11.25 -13.23 -11.14
CA LEU A 127 -11.52 -11.84 -10.75
C LEU A 127 -12.13 -11.04 -11.91
N ASP A 128 -11.64 -11.22 -13.14
CA ASP A 128 -12.20 -10.57 -14.32
C ASP A 128 -13.67 -10.94 -14.56
N GLU A 129 -14.00 -12.22 -14.41
CA GLU A 129 -15.38 -12.70 -14.54
C GLU A 129 -16.30 -12.07 -13.45
N ILE A 130 -15.82 -12.00 -12.21
CA ILE A 130 -16.56 -11.38 -11.10
C ILE A 130 -16.81 -9.91 -11.38
N LEU A 131 -15.78 -9.16 -11.76
CA LEU A 131 -15.90 -7.74 -12.03
C LEU A 131 -16.86 -7.42 -13.16
N LYS A 132 -16.91 -8.29 -14.20
CA LYS A 132 -17.89 -8.17 -15.28
C LYS A 132 -19.33 -8.38 -14.83
N ASN A 133 -19.53 -9.29 -13.87
CA ASN A 133 -20.86 -9.70 -13.42
C ASN A 133 -21.33 -8.96 -12.14
N THR A 134 -20.45 -8.16 -11.49
CA THR A 134 -20.76 -7.44 -10.25
C THR A 134 -20.36 -5.96 -10.38
N PRO A 135 -21.28 -5.11 -10.90
CA PRO A 135 -21.00 -3.69 -11.12
C PRO A 135 -20.52 -2.93 -9.89
N GLU A 136 -20.99 -3.32 -8.70
CA GLU A 136 -20.63 -2.71 -7.42
C GLU A 136 -19.13 -2.91 -7.12
N LEU A 137 -18.60 -4.09 -7.39
CA LEU A 137 -17.16 -4.36 -7.23
C LEU A 137 -16.32 -3.62 -8.25
N SER A 138 -16.79 -3.53 -9.49
CA SER A 138 -16.12 -2.73 -10.53
C SER A 138 -16.09 -1.26 -10.15
N SER A 139 -17.19 -0.70 -9.65
CA SER A 139 -17.26 0.66 -9.14
C SER A 139 -16.31 0.88 -7.95
N ARG A 140 -16.27 -0.05 -7.02
CA ARG A 140 -15.34 -0.02 -5.87
C ARG A 140 -13.89 -0.06 -6.32
N MET A 141 -13.53 -0.94 -7.23
CA MET A 141 -12.17 -1.03 -7.79
C MET A 141 -11.76 0.27 -8.48
N MET A 142 -12.65 0.86 -9.28
CA MET A 142 -12.43 2.17 -9.92
C MET A 142 -12.15 3.26 -8.88
N THR A 143 -12.89 3.26 -7.78
CA THR A 143 -12.69 4.25 -6.71
C THR A 143 -11.37 4.05 -5.97
N MET A 144 -11.01 2.80 -5.65
CA MET A 144 -9.70 2.49 -5.05
C MET A 144 -8.55 2.92 -5.97
N HIS A 145 -8.69 2.67 -7.27
CA HIS A 145 -7.70 3.09 -8.26
C HIS A 145 -7.62 4.63 -8.38
N ALA A 146 -8.76 5.32 -8.43
CA ALA A 146 -8.80 6.78 -8.46
C ALA A 146 -8.13 7.39 -7.22
N HIS A 147 -8.32 6.78 -6.04
CA HIS A 147 -7.65 7.20 -4.80
C HIS A 147 -6.13 7.00 -4.88
N THR A 148 -5.66 5.85 -5.34
CA THR A 148 -4.22 5.60 -5.56
C THR A 148 -3.65 6.63 -6.54
N MET A 149 -4.34 6.92 -7.63
CA MET A 149 -3.93 7.94 -8.62
C MET A 149 -3.89 9.35 -8.02
N LYS A 150 -4.81 9.68 -7.07
CA LYS A 150 -4.76 10.96 -6.34
C LYS A 150 -3.46 11.09 -5.55
N ILE A 151 -3.07 10.07 -4.80
CA ILE A 151 -1.81 10.03 -4.05
C ILE A 151 -0.60 10.15 -5.00
N CYS A 152 -0.59 9.39 -6.10
CA CYS A 152 0.50 9.45 -7.09
C CYS A 152 0.66 10.86 -7.68
N ARG A 153 -0.44 11.56 -8.00
CA ARG A 153 -0.40 12.96 -8.49
C ARG A 153 0.19 13.91 -7.46
N GLN A 154 -0.15 13.76 -6.17
CA GLN A 154 0.42 14.59 -5.09
C GLN A 154 1.94 14.37 -4.97
N ARG A 155 2.40 13.13 -5.07
CA ARG A 155 3.83 12.80 -5.05
C ARG A 155 4.55 13.37 -6.27
N MET A 156 3.98 13.21 -7.47
CA MET A 156 4.54 13.74 -8.71
C MET A 156 4.66 15.27 -8.67
N MET A 157 3.61 15.97 -8.18
CA MET A 157 3.66 17.41 -7.96
C MET A 157 4.77 17.75 -6.94
N GLY A 158 4.94 16.95 -5.90
CA GLY A 158 6.01 17.11 -4.92
C GLY A 158 7.39 17.06 -5.57
N ILE A 159 7.64 16.08 -6.45
CA ILE A 159 8.93 15.96 -7.16
C ILE A 159 9.24 17.20 -7.98
N GLY A 160 8.24 17.77 -8.64
CA GLY A 160 8.43 18.93 -9.50
C GLY A 160 8.48 20.30 -8.79
N ARG A 161 7.94 20.42 -7.56
CA ARG A 161 7.70 21.76 -6.95
C ARG A 161 8.09 21.87 -5.48
N LYS A 162 8.33 20.77 -4.76
CA LYS A 162 8.63 20.78 -3.34
C LYS A 162 10.10 20.49 -3.06
N SER A 163 10.65 21.06 -1.99
CA SER A 163 11.98 20.71 -1.48
C SER A 163 12.02 19.26 -0.98
N ALA A 164 13.19 18.69 -0.79
CA ALA A 164 13.37 17.35 -0.22
C ALA A 164 12.69 17.23 1.15
N LYS A 165 12.82 18.26 2.00
CA LYS A 165 12.20 18.32 3.32
C LYS A 165 10.67 18.29 3.24
N GLN A 166 10.08 19.09 2.36
CA GLN A 166 8.63 19.14 2.15
C GLN A 166 8.09 17.80 1.63
N ARG A 167 8.81 17.17 0.67
CA ARG A 167 8.41 15.86 0.13
C ARG A 167 8.46 14.76 1.17
N LEU A 168 9.52 14.74 1.96
CA LEU A 168 9.70 13.72 3.00
C LEU A 168 8.68 13.90 4.13
N ALA A 169 8.43 15.15 4.56
CA ALA A 169 7.37 15.46 5.52
C ALA A 169 5.98 15.04 5.02
N PHE A 170 5.70 15.28 3.73
CA PHE A 170 4.44 14.85 3.10
C PHE A 170 4.30 13.32 3.12
N LEU A 171 5.34 12.56 2.74
CA LEU A 171 5.31 11.10 2.77
C LEU A 171 5.06 10.56 4.18
N PHE A 172 5.70 11.14 5.19
CA PHE A 172 5.49 10.71 6.58
C PHE A 172 4.06 10.96 7.05
N LEU A 173 3.48 12.11 6.75
CA LEU A 173 2.09 12.40 7.08
C LEU A 173 1.10 11.51 6.32
N GLU A 174 1.34 11.29 5.02
CA GLU A 174 0.53 10.38 4.21
C GLU A 174 0.48 8.99 4.85
N LEU A 175 1.64 8.40 5.09
CA LEU A 175 1.72 7.04 5.64
C LEU A 175 1.22 6.99 7.10
N TYR A 176 1.52 8.02 7.90
CA TYR A 176 1.03 8.14 9.27
C TYR A 176 -0.50 8.10 9.31
N HIS A 177 -1.17 8.94 8.53
CA HIS A 177 -2.64 9.00 8.53
C HIS A 177 -3.26 7.73 7.98
N ARG A 178 -2.71 7.13 6.92
CA ARG A 178 -3.22 5.88 6.38
C ARG A 178 -3.10 4.73 7.38
N VAL A 179 -1.95 4.59 8.04
CA VAL A 179 -1.74 3.54 9.06
C VAL A 179 -2.62 3.78 10.29
N LYS A 180 -2.76 5.03 10.75
CA LYS A 180 -3.65 5.39 11.87
C LYS A 180 -5.10 5.04 11.57
N PHE A 181 -5.59 5.41 10.40
CA PHE A 181 -6.95 5.09 9.96
C PHE A 181 -7.22 3.58 9.94
N ILE A 182 -6.27 2.79 9.42
CA ILE A 182 -6.35 1.32 9.45
C ILE A 182 -6.36 0.82 10.90
N GLY A 183 -5.48 1.34 11.74
CA GLY A 183 -5.38 0.96 13.15
C GLY A 183 -6.65 1.27 13.95
N GLU A 184 -7.28 2.40 13.72
CA GLU A 184 -8.56 2.77 14.33
C GLU A 184 -9.68 1.80 13.97
N LEU A 185 -9.76 1.41 12.69
CA LEU A 185 -10.72 0.41 12.22
C LEU A 185 -10.45 -1.00 12.77
N MET A 186 -9.18 -1.32 13.03
CA MET A 186 -8.75 -2.62 13.58
C MET A 186 -8.62 -2.65 15.11
N GLN A 187 -9.04 -1.59 15.81
CA GLN A 187 -9.00 -1.43 17.27
C GLN A 187 -7.58 -1.53 17.88
N GLY A 188 -6.58 -1.02 17.18
CA GLY A 188 -5.16 -1.10 17.60
C GLY A 188 -4.32 0.10 17.19
N SER A 189 -4.71 1.34 17.56
CA SER A 189 -3.87 2.51 17.25
C SER A 189 -3.19 3.07 18.50
N GLU A 190 -1.88 3.26 18.44
CA GLU A 190 -1.13 4.00 19.44
C GLU A 190 -1.19 5.51 19.18
N GLU A 191 -1.13 6.34 20.23
CA GLU A 191 -1.44 7.77 20.15
C GLU A 191 -0.36 8.44 19.31
N ASN A 192 0.43 8.74 18.87
CA ASN A 192 1.37 9.54 18.06
C ASN A 192 2.43 8.73 17.31
N SER A 193 2.28 7.41 17.24
CA SER A 193 3.29 6.53 16.71
C SER A 193 2.69 5.44 15.84
N ILE A 194 3.41 5.09 14.78
CA ILE A 194 3.05 3.97 13.88
C ILE A 194 4.26 3.06 13.65
N VAL A 195 4.00 1.80 13.31
CA VAL A 195 5.02 0.91 12.75
C VAL A 195 5.44 1.46 11.38
N PHE A 196 6.75 1.64 11.19
CA PHE A 196 7.31 2.26 10.00
C PHE A 196 8.55 1.45 9.54
N PRO A 197 8.35 0.45 8.70
CA PRO A 197 9.40 -0.51 8.35
C PRO A 197 10.37 -0.02 7.27
N LEU A 198 10.13 1.18 6.69
CA LEU A 198 10.90 1.67 5.55
C LEU A 198 12.36 1.96 5.92
N SER A 199 13.27 1.51 5.08
CA SER A 199 14.69 1.86 5.16
C SER A 199 14.95 3.25 4.55
N GLN A 200 16.15 3.80 4.79
CA GLN A 200 16.56 5.03 4.10
C GLN A 200 16.69 4.84 2.58
N GLU A 201 16.97 3.63 2.12
CA GLU A 201 16.99 3.27 0.70
C GLU A 201 15.56 3.30 0.12
N ASP A 202 14.57 2.70 0.80
CA ASP A 202 13.18 2.77 0.36
C ASP A 202 12.66 4.22 0.30
N LEU A 203 13.07 5.06 1.26
CA LEU A 203 12.74 6.49 1.25
C LEU A 203 13.44 7.22 0.09
N ALA A 204 14.70 6.88 -0.19
CA ALA A 204 15.45 7.44 -1.30
C ALA A 204 14.80 7.09 -2.64
N ASP A 205 14.44 5.83 -2.84
CA ASP A 205 13.75 5.34 -4.03
C ASP A 205 12.37 6.00 -4.19
N ALA A 206 11.63 6.22 -3.09
CA ALA A 206 10.32 6.88 -3.13
C ALA A 206 10.41 8.39 -3.41
N MET A 207 11.55 9.01 -3.08
CA MET A 207 11.76 10.46 -3.23
C MET A 207 12.58 10.84 -4.48
N GLY A 208 13.21 9.88 -5.16
CA GLY A 208 14.15 10.16 -6.23
C GLY A 208 15.39 10.92 -5.69
N LEU A 209 15.89 10.51 -4.52
CA LEU A 209 17.01 11.13 -3.82
C LEU A 209 18.06 10.08 -3.46
N THR A 210 19.23 10.52 -3.01
CA THR A 210 20.23 9.61 -2.42
C THR A 210 19.95 9.35 -0.94
N SER A 211 20.37 8.19 -0.43
CA SER A 211 20.25 7.86 1.00
C SER A 211 20.95 8.88 1.91
N VAL A 212 22.05 9.48 1.44
CA VAL A 212 22.77 10.55 2.14
C VAL A 212 21.89 11.80 2.27
N HIS A 213 21.19 12.17 1.21
CA HIS A 213 20.26 13.31 1.24
C HIS A 213 19.07 13.02 2.18
N ILE A 214 18.51 11.81 2.11
CA ILE A 214 17.44 11.38 3.05
C ILE A 214 17.93 11.47 4.50
N SER A 215 19.12 10.95 4.81
CA SER A 215 19.67 10.98 6.17
C SER A 215 19.81 12.41 6.71
N ARG A 216 20.30 13.34 5.89
CA ARG A 216 20.42 14.75 6.26
C ARG A 216 19.07 15.39 6.50
N THR A 217 18.12 15.19 5.60
CA THR A 217 16.75 15.75 5.72
C THR A 217 16.01 15.18 6.93
N LEU A 218 16.18 13.89 7.23
CA LEU A 218 15.63 13.28 8.44
C LEU A 218 16.19 13.91 9.71
N ARG A 219 17.49 14.19 9.73
CA ARG A 219 18.12 14.87 10.88
C ARG A 219 17.54 16.27 11.07
N GLU A 220 17.40 17.05 10.00
CA GLU A 220 16.76 18.38 10.03
C GLU A 220 15.36 18.32 10.69
N LEU A 221 14.49 17.41 10.23
CA LEU A 221 13.14 17.24 10.79
C LEU A 221 13.16 16.79 12.26
N THR A 222 14.14 15.98 12.65
CA THR A 222 14.30 15.48 14.02
C THR A 222 14.84 16.58 14.95
N ASP A 223 15.85 17.34 14.52
CA ASP A 223 16.46 18.44 15.30
C ASP A 223 15.45 19.58 15.52
N GLU A 224 14.50 19.77 14.60
CA GLU A 224 13.39 20.71 14.76
C GLU A 224 12.27 20.16 15.68
N GLY A 225 12.41 18.95 16.22
CA GLY A 225 11.44 18.36 17.14
C GLY A 225 10.10 17.97 16.48
N LEU A 226 10.06 17.80 15.16
CA LEU A 226 8.83 17.49 14.44
C LEU A 226 8.47 16.00 14.50
N LEU A 227 9.48 15.14 14.35
CA LEU A 227 9.32 13.69 14.32
C LEU A 227 10.58 12.93 14.77
N SER A 228 10.46 11.64 14.98
CA SER A 228 11.61 10.73 15.04
C SER A 228 11.27 9.37 14.43
N ILE A 229 12.30 8.68 13.93
CA ILE A 229 12.23 7.29 13.51
C ILE A 229 13.22 6.49 14.35
N LYS A 230 12.69 5.65 15.24
CA LYS A 230 13.48 4.77 16.12
C LYS A 230 12.85 3.37 16.17
N HIS A 231 13.67 2.34 16.14
CA HIS A 231 13.22 0.94 16.24
C HIS A 231 12.07 0.59 15.27
N ARG A 232 12.16 1.06 14.02
CA ARG A 232 11.11 0.90 13.00
C ARG A 232 9.75 1.48 13.40
N ARG A 233 9.76 2.56 14.13
CA ARG A 233 8.57 3.34 14.50
C ARG A 233 8.77 4.80 14.12
N LEU A 234 7.78 5.37 13.46
CA LEU A 234 7.65 6.79 13.21
C LEU A 234 6.79 7.39 14.32
N THR A 235 7.35 8.36 15.05
CA THR A 235 6.62 9.17 16.04
C THR A 235 6.57 10.60 15.54
N ILE A 236 5.39 11.20 15.47
CA ILE A 236 5.19 12.60 15.12
C ILE A 236 4.91 13.37 16.42
N TYR A 237 5.79 14.32 16.76
CA TYR A 237 5.67 15.11 17.98
C TYR A 237 4.84 16.38 17.78
N ASN A 238 4.89 16.97 16.58
CA ASN A 238 4.15 18.18 16.23
C ASN A 238 3.54 18.04 14.84
N GLU A 239 2.36 17.42 14.78
CA GLU A 239 1.64 17.18 13.52
C GLU A 239 1.28 18.48 12.80
N PRO A 240 0.73 19.54 13.47
CA PRO A 240 0.41 20.80 12.80
C PRO A 240 1.62 21.46 12.13
N ALA A 241 2.75 21.54 12.83
CA ALA A 241 3.97 22.14 12.27
C ALA A 241 4.54 21.29 11.12
N LEU A 242 4.48 19.95 11.23
CA LEU A 242 4.91 19.06 10.14
C LEU A 242 3.99 19.20 8.92
N ALA A 243 2.68 19.38 9.12
CA ALA A 243 1.71 19.60 8.05
C ALA A 243 1.94 20.94 7.32
N GLU A 244 2.31 21.98 8.06
CA GLU A 244 2.71 23.27 7.49
C GLU A 244 3.96 23.13 6.62
N VAL A 245 5.01 22.47 7.11
CA VAL A 245 6.23 22.17 6.34
C VAL A 245 5.90 21.41 5.06
N ALA A 246 5.03 20.40 5.13
CA ALA A 246 4.67 19.54 4.02
C ALA A 246 3.69 20.20 3.02
N HIS A 247 3.02 21.30 3.40
CA HIS A 247 1.81 21.80 2.75
C HIS A 247 0.78 20.66 2.59
N PHE A 248 0.43 20.05 3.72
CA PHE A 248 -0.36 18.82 3.77
C PHE A 248 -1.74 19.07 4.37
N GLU A 249 -2.75 18.49 3.76
CA GLU A 249 -4.11 18.36 4.31
C GLU A 249 -4.53 16.89 4.29
N LYS A 250 -5.21 16.43 5.35
CA LYS A 250 -5.67 15.02 5.45
C LYS A 250 -6.53 14.59 4.27
N SER A 251 -7.35 15.49 3.74
CA SER A 251 -8.17 15.29 2.56
C SER A 251 -7.39 14.90 1.30
N MET A 252 -6.09 15.21 1.25
CA MET A 252 -5.24 14.84 0.12
C MET A 252 -4.99 13.33 0.03
N VAL A 253 -5.05 12.61 1.15
CA VAL A 253 -4.65 11.19 1.26
C VAL A 253 -5.71 10.28 1.87
N LEU A 254 -6.66 10.82 2.61
CA LEU A 254 -7.81 10.06 3.10
C LEU A 254 -9.02 10.28 2.18
N GLN A 255 -9.89 9.29 2.12
CA GLN A 255 -11.21 9.45 1.51
C GLN A 255 -12.14 10.07 2.54
N ASP A 256 -12.82 11.17 2.19
CA ASP A 256 -13.73 11.88 3.09
C ASP A 256 -15.01 11.09 3.41
N HIS A 257 -15.27 9.99 2.68
CA HIS A 257 -16.39 9.10 2.94
C HIS A 257 -15.97 7.64 2.82
N PRO A 258 -16.33 6.77 3.80
CA PRO A 258 -16.49 5.37 3.48
C PRO A 258 -17.53 5.32 2.38
N LEU A 259 -17.18 4.79 1.24
CA LEU A 259 -18.13 4.61 0.14
C LEU A 259 -19.32 3.81 0.66
N LEU A 260 -20.50 4.39 0.49
CA LEU A 260 -21.79 3.79 0.80
C LEU A 260 -21.95 2.45 0.08
#